data_8a6954fc0fac8ec48baecbf9e7c41685
#
_entry.id   8a6954fc0fac8ec48baecbf9e7c41685
#
_cell.length_a   1.000
_cell.length_b   1.000
_cell.length_c   1.000
_cell.angle_alpha   90.00
_cell.angle_beta   90.00
_cell.angle_gamma   90.00
#
_symmetry.space_group_name_H-M   'P 1'
#
loop_
_entity.id
_entity.type
_entity.pdbx_description
1 polymer ?
#
loop_
_entity_poly.entity_id
_entity_poly.type
_entity_poly.pdbx_seq_one_letter_code
_entity_poly.pdbx_strand_id
1 'polypeptide(L)'
;MGRPPRRLPCSPPPEHPLPPSEDVLRALAQVMAPLARLLLASGLDYTRLAAELKPLFIEQARLELLRSGQKDTDSAISLLSGVHRKDVREWRVNGLSGRIAQEMSISSQVFARWVQDPLYRDRRKRPKPLPRLGTAPSFETLARSVTQDIHPFTALTDLLRLGLVTVKTVKGQELIVPHQDGFVPPPGSRDLLELFGANLSDHAAAAVGNLLGQSPRLEQSVFAEGVTPESSRELGEL
;
A
#
# COMPACT_ATOMS: atom_id res chain seq x y z
N MET A 1 -9.78 -38.85 37.04
CA MET A 1 -10.91 -38.40 36.20
C MET A 1 -10.38 -37.66 34.99
N GLY A 2 -10.40 -38.31 33.81
CA GLY A 2 -9.93 -37.70 32.55
C GLY A 2 -10.93 -36.67 32.04
N ARG A 3 -10.43 -35.54 31.57
CA ARG A 3 -11.24 -34.49 30.92
C ARG A 3 -11.93 -35.10 29.69
N PRO A 4 -13.24 -34.94 29.49
CA PRO A 4 -13.91 -35.47 28.31
C PRO A 4 -13.31 -34.85 27.04
N PRO A 5 -13.23 -35.61 25.93
CA PRO A 5 -12.71 -35.10 24.67
C PRO A 5 -13.54 -33.91 24.21
N ARG A 6 -12.85 -32.79 23.86
CA ARG A 6 -13.50 -31.61 23.27
C ARG A 6 -14.16 -32.03 21.96
N ARG A 7 -15.48 -31.92 21.90
CA ARG A 7 -16.20 -32.06 20.61
C ARG A 7 -15.64 -31.00 19.64
N LEU A 8 -15.21 -31.46 18.49
CA LEU A 8 -14.82 -30.58 17.41
C LEU A 8 -16.09 -29.82 16.96
N PRO A 9 -16.03 -28.51 16.77
CA PRO A 9 -17.14 -27.75 16.18
C PRO A 9 -17.30 -28.22 14.72
N CYS A 10 -18.42 -28.87 14.44
CA CYS A 10 -18.81 -29.28 13.11
C CYS A 10 -19.61 -28.11 12.53
N SER A 11 -18.94 -27.15 11.85
CA SER A 11 -19.64 -26.25 10.97
C SER A 11 -20.04 -27.03 9.73
N PRO A 12 -21.30 -26.90 9.23
CA PRO A 12 -21.67 -27.51 7.98
C PRO A 12 -20.74 -26.97 6.87
N PRO A 13 -20.36 -27.80 5.89
CA PRO A 13 -19.63 -27.34 4.74
C PRO A 13 -20.43 -26.23 4.04
N PRO A 14 -19.77 -25.23 3.40
CA PRO A 14 -20.46 -24.21 2.63
C PRO A 14 -21.35 -24.88 1.59
N GLU A 15 -22.56 -24.37 1.42
CA GLU A 15 -23.57 -24.93 0.45
C GLU A 15 -23.06 -24.92 -1.00
N HIS A 16 -22.09 -24.04 -1.29
CA HIS A 16 -21.39 -23.99 -2.57
C HIS A 16 -19.88 -24.18 -2.36
N PRO A 17 -19.22 -25.04 -3.17
CA PRO A 17 -17.77 -25.16 -3.10
C PRO A 17 -17.10 -23.84 -3.50
N LEU A 18 -16.20 -23.36 -2.65
CA LEU A 18 -15.39 -22.20 -2.98
C LEU A 18 -14.47 -22.52 -4.16
N PRO A 19 -14.15 -21.51 -5.02
CA PRO A 19 -13.23 -21.72 -6.12
C PRO A 19 -11.84 -22.13 -5.59
N PRO A 20 -11.05 -22.89 -6.38
CA PRO A 20 -9.69 -23.25 -6.02
C PRO A 20 -8.85 -22.03 -5.71
N SER A 21 -7.97 -22.11 -4.71
CA SER A 21 -7.12 -21.00 -4.27
C SER A 21 -6.25 -20.41 -5.39
N GLU A 22 -5.82 -21.23 -6.35
CA GLU A 22 -5.05 -20.78 -7.52
C GLU A 22 -5.86 -19.86 -8.43
N ASP A 23 -7.15 -20.15 -8.61
CA ASP A 23 -8.04 -19.31 -9.43
C ASP A 23 -8.33 -17.99 -8.74
N VAL A 24 -8.49 -18.00 -7.41
CA VAL A 24 -8.61 -16.78 -6.59
C VAL A 24 -7.35 -15.93 -6.70
N LEU A 25 -6.16 -16.54 -6.60
CA LEU A 25 -4.89 -15.80 -6.74
C LEU A 25 -4.72 -15.23 -8.15
N ARG A 26 -5.14 -15.94 -9.19
CA ARG A 26 -5.10 -15.45 -10.59
C ARG A 26 -6.02 -14.24 -10.77
N ALA A 27 -7.26 -14.31 -10.28
CA ALA A 27 -8.21 -13.20 -10.32
C ALA A 27 -7.68 -12.00 -9.52
N LEU A 28 -7.14 -12.23 -8.30
CA LEU A 28 -6.54 -11.19 -7.48
C LEU A 28 -5.36 -10.51 -8.19
N ALA A 29 -4.51 -11.26 -8.89
CA ALA A 29 -3.39 -10.69 -9.63
C ALA A 29 -3.86 -9.72 -10.73
N GLN A 30 -4.98 -10.03 -11.42
CA GLN A 30 -5.57 -9.13 -12.42
C GLN A 30 -6.05 -7.82 -11.79
N VAL A 31 -6.73 -7.89 -10.64
CA VAL A 31 -7.19 -6.70 -9.91
C VAL A 31 -6.02 -5.89 -9.36
N MET A 32 -5.00 -6.58 -8.84
CA MET A 32 -3.85 -5.92 -8.21
C MET A 32 -2.88 -5.27 -9.21
N ALA A 33 -2.83 -5.72 -10.46
CA ALA A 33 -1.90 -5.18 -11.45
C ALA A 33 -2.05 -3.65 -11.66
N PRO A 34 -3.24 -3.09 -11.95
CA PRO A 34 -3.44 -1.65 -12.04
C PRO A 34 -3.23 -0.93 -10.69
N LEU A 35 -3.60 -1.56 -9.56
CA LEU A 35 -3.39 -0.99 -8.23
C LEU A 35 -1.90 -0.90 -7.88
N ALA A 36 -1.11 -1.92 -8.20
CA ALA A 36 0.34 -1.89 -8.02
C ALA A 36 0.99 -0.75 -8.80
N ARG A 37 0.52 -0.47 -10.03
CA ARG A 37 0.96 0.69 -10.81
C ARG A 37 0.66 2.01 -10.08
N LEU A 38 -0.54 2.16 -9.54
CA LEU A 38 -0.93 3.35 -8.76
C LEU A 38 -0.05 3.50 -7.51
N LEU A 39 0.15 2.42 -6.75
CA LEU A 39 1.00 2.42 -5.55
C LEU A 39 2.43 2.85 -5.87
N LEU A 40 3.05 2.24 -6.88
CA LEU A 40 4.41 2.60 -7.30
C LEU A 40 4.50 4.05 -7.80
N ALA A 41 3.50 4.52 -8.56
CA ALA A 41 3.43 5.91 -8.99
C ALA A 41 3.32 6.89 -7.82
N SER A 42 2.69 6.46 -6.72
CA SER A 42 2.54 7.23 -5.49
C SER A 42 3.72 7.07 -4.51
N GLY A 43 4.78 6.33 -4.89
CA GLY A 43 5.94 6.11 -4.02
C GLY A 43 5.75 5.04 -2.94
N LEU A 44 4.69 4.23 -3.06
CA LEU A 44 4.42 3.13 -2.15
C LEU A 44 5.00 1.83 -2.71
N ASP A 45 5.81 1.16 -1.93
CA ASP A 45 6.43 -0.11 -2.28
C ASP A 45 5.64 -1.32 -1.72
N TYR A 46 6.08 -2.53 -2.11
CA TYR A 46 5.50 -3.78 -1.63
C TYR A 46 5.57 -3.91 -0.11
N THR A 47 6.68 -3.52 0.51
CA THR A 47 6.89 -3.66 1.96
C THR A 47 5.86 -2.85 2.73
N ARG A 48 5.59 -1.62 2.27
CA ARG A 48 4.57 -0.76 2.84
C ARG A 48 3.16 -1.35 2.63
N LEU A 49 2.84 -1.80 1.43
CA LEU A 49 1.56 -2.46 1.17
C LEU A 49 1.37 -3.69 2.06
N ALA A 50 2.37 -4.56 2.16
CA ALA A 50 2.30 -5.75 2.99
C ALA A 50 2.06 -5.43 4.48
N ALA A 51 2.67 -4.35 4.98
CA ALA A 51 2.45 -3.87 6.35
C ALA A 51 0.99 -3.43 6.57
N GLU A 52 0.40 -2.73 5.60
CA GLU A 52 -1.01 -2.28 5.67
C GLU A 52 -2.01 -3.45 5.50
N LEU A 53 -1.65 -4.50 4.77
CA LEU A 53 -2.52 -5.67 4.60
C LEU A 53 -2.56 -6.57 5.84
N LYS A 54 -1.49 -6.64 6.64
CA LYS A 54 -1.45 -7.50 7.85
C LYS A 54 -2.64 -7.29 8.79
N PRO A 55 -2.96 -6.08 9.25
CA PRO A 55 -4.09 -5.87 10.15
C PRO A 55 -5.44 -6.22 9.52
N LEU A 56 -5.59 -6.08 8.20
CA LEU A 56 -6.80 -6.48 7.49
C LEU A 56 -6.97 -8.00 7.52
N PHE A 57 -5.90 -8.77 7.25
CA PHE A 57 -5.93 -10.24 7.34
C PHE A 57 -6.22 -10.72 8.76
N ILE A 58 -5.65 -10.09 9.78
CA ILE A 58 -5.91 -10.40 11.19
C ILE A 58 -7.39 -10.19 11.52
N GLU A 59 -7.95 -9.04 11.13
CA GLU A 59 -9.35 -8.71 11.42
C GLU A 59 -10.31 -9.65 10.68
N GLN A 60 -10.08 -9.94 9.40
CA GLN A 60 -10.92 -10.86 8.64
C GLN A 60 -10.85 -12.29 9.21
N ALA A 61 -9.67 -12.76 9.61
CA ALA A 61 -9.52 -14.06 10.27
C ALA A 61 -10.28 -14.10 11.61
N ARG A 62 -10.23 -13.03 12.41
CA ARG A 62 -11.00 -12.90 13.64
C ARG A 62 -12.50 -12.99 13.40
N LEU A 63 -13.00 -12.22 12.42
CA LEU A 63 -14.41 -12.23 12.05
C LEU A 63 -14.88 -13.60 11.57
N GLU A 64 -14.05 -14.30 10.80
CA GLU A 64 -14.37 -15.63 10.29
C GLU A 64 -14.43 -16.69 11.42
N LEU A 65 -13.50 -16.64 12.39
CA LEU A 65 -13.57 -17.47 13.58
C LEU A 65 -14.85 -17.24 14.37
N LEU A 66 -15.27 -15.96 14.52
CA LEU A 66 -16.52 -15.62 15.21
C LEU A 66 -17.75 -16.13 14.43
N ARG A 67 -17.79 -15.99 13.10
CA ARG A 67 -18.88 -16.51 12.25
C ARG A 67 -19.01 -18.03 12.37
N SER A 68 -17.89 -18.72 12.47
CA SER A 68 -17.86 -20.19 12.65
C SER A 68 -18.04 -20.64 14.11
N GLY A 69 -18.37 -19.73 15.03
CA GLY A 69 -18.57 -20.04 16.45
C GLY A 69 -17.30 -20.47 17.19
N GLN A 70 -16.13 -20.20 16.61
CA GLN A 70 -14.83 -20.52 17.21
C GLN A 70 -14.31 -19.37 18.07
N LYS A 71 -13.40 -19.71 19.01
CA LYS A 71 -12.73 -18.68 19.82
C LYS A 71 -11.64 -18.01 19.02
N ASP A 72 -11.66 -16.69 18.99
CA ASP A 72 -10.67 -15.83 18.32
C ASP A 72 -9.36 -15.69 19.13
N THR A 73 -8.72 -16.79 19.48
CA THR A 73 -7.43 -16.77 20.17
C THR A 73 -6.30 -16.32 19.24
N ASP A 74 -5.21 -15.76 19.79
CA ASP A 74 -4.05 -15.33 18.98
C ASP A 74 -3.50 -16.46 18.11
N SER A 75 -3.54 -17.71 18.63
CA SER A 75 -3.08 -18.86 17.88
C SER A 75 -4.03 -19.23 16.74
N ALA A 76 -5.35 -19.13 16.95
CA ALA A 76 -6.34 -19.40 15.92
C ALA A 76 -6.30 -18.35 14.81
N ILE A 77 -6.21 -17.06 15.18
CA ILE A 77 -6.05 -15.96 14.22
C ILE A 77 -4.75 -16.10 13.43
N SER A 78 -3.62 -16.36 14.09
CA SER A 78 -2.34 -16.57 13.44
C SER A 78 -2.36 -17.74 12.44
N LEU A 79 -3.01 -18.85 12.81
CA LEU A 79 -3.15 -20.03 11.96
C LEU A 79 -3.98 -19.71 10.70
N LEU A 80 -5.11 -19.02 10.88
CA LEU A 80 -6.04 -18.72 9.78
C LEU A 80 -5.50 -17.61 8.86
N SER A 81 -4.92 -16.54 9.42
CA SER A 81 -4.42 -15.40 8.66
C SER A 81 -3.04 -15.63 8.03
N GLY A 82 -2.26 -16.58 8.52
CA GLY A 82 -0.84 -16.73 8.16
C GLY A 82 0.08 -15.64 8.76
N VAL A 83 -0.46 -14.70 9.54
CA VAL A 83 0.33 -13.63 10.17
C VAL A 83 0.96 -14.14 11.47
N HIS A 84 2.21 -13.75 11.71
CA HIS A 84 2.95 -14.19 12.88
C HIS A 84 2.24 -13.81 14.19
N ARG A 85 2.21 -14.73 15.18
CA ARG A 85 1.50 -14.55 16.45
C ARG A 85 1.92 -13.30 17.24
N LYS A 86 3.17 -12.85 17.10
CA LYS A 86 3.64 -11.59 17.68
C LYS A 86 2.88 -10.39 17.12
N ASP A 87 2.68 -10.36 15.80
CA ASP A 87 1.96 -9.27 15.11
C ASP A 87 0.47 -9.28 15.50
N VAL A 88 -0.13 -10.47 15.69
CA VAL A 88 -1.51 -10.60 16.17
C VAL A 88 -1.67 -10.00 17.57
N ARG A 89 -0.72 -10.26 18.49
CA ARG A 89 -0.74 -9.67 19.85
C ARG A 89 -0.60 -8.16 19.81
N GLU A 90 0.32 -7.67 19.01
CA GLU A 90 0.54 -6.23 18.84
C GLU A 90 -0.70 -5.54 18.26
N TRP A 91 -1.34 -6.17 17.28
CA TRP A 91 -2.60 -5.69 16.74
C TRP A 91 -3.72 -5.65 17.78
N ARG A 92 -3.85 -6.64 18.68
CA ARG A 92 -4.84 -6.63 19.77
C ARG A 92 -4.66 -5.45 20.72
N VAL A 93 -3.43 -5.06 20.98
CA VAL A 93 -3.12 -3.94 21.89
C VAL A 93 -3.37 -2.60 21.20
N ASN A 94 -2.95 -2.47 19.95
CA ASN A 94 -2.88 -1.18 19.22
C ASN A 94 -4.06 -0.96 18.26
N GLY A 95 -4.85 -2.00 17.96
CA GLY A 95 -5.94 -1.94 16.98
C GLY A 95 -5.45 -1.66 15.55
N LEU A 96 -6.40 -1.34 14.65
CA LEU A 96 -6.09 -0.91 13.28
C LEU A 96 -5.33 0.41 13.23
N SER A 97 -5.47 1.26 14.24
CA SER A 97 -4.91 2.62 14.28
C SER A 97 -3.41 2.66 14.63
N GLY A 98 -2.81 1.55 15.09
CA GLY A 98 -1.44 1.56 15.63
C GLY A 98 -0.32 1.58 14.58
N ARG A 99 -0.60 1.40 13.28
CA ARG A 99 0.44 1.17 12.28
C ARG A 99 0.34 1.97 10.98
N ILE A 100 -0.56 2.93 10.87
CA ILE A 100 -0.52 3.90 9.76
C ILE A 100 0.76 4.77 9.86
N ALA A 101 1.47 4.69 10.97
CA ALA A 101 2.76 5.31 11.15
C ALA A 101 3.90 4.34 10.86
N GLN A 102 4.63 4.57 9.74
CA GLN A 102 6.07 4.53 9.77
C GLN A 102 6.85 3.31 9.28
N GLU A 103 6.60 2.86 8.06
CA GLU A 103 7.81 2.52 7.29
C GLU A 103 7.75 3.33 5.99
N MET A 104 8.32 4.54 6.04
CA MET A 104 8.51 5.37 4.86
C MET A 104 9.43 4.63 3.89
N SER A 105 9.14 4.71 2.59
CA SER A 105 10.07 4.22 1.57
C SER A 105 11.46 4.84 1.77
N ILE A 106 12.52 4.18 1.34
CA ILE A 106 13.89 4.69 1.51
C ILE A 106 14.04 6.07 0.88
N SER A 107 13.45 6.30 -0.28
CA SER A 107 13.44 7.62 -0.93
C SER A 107 12.75 8.67 -0.07
N SER A 108 11.62 8.32 0.55
CA SER A 108 10.93 9.21 1.50
C SER A 108 11.75 9.49 2.75
N GLN A 109 12.47 8.50 3.27
CA GLN A 109 13.38 8.68 4.41
C GLN A 109 14.55 9.60 4.06
N VAL A 110 15.14 9.45 2.86
CA VAL A 110 16.21 10.33 2.35
C VAL A 110 15.68 11.77 2.24
N PHE A 111 14.50 11.96 1.67
CA PHE A 111 13.90 13.29 1.54
C PHE A 111 13.55 13.89 2.90
N ALA A 112 12.96 13.13 3.81
CA ALA A 112 12.63 13.57 5.16
C ALA A 112 13.90 14.01 5.93
N ARG A 113 15.00 13.23 5.84
CA ARG A 113 16.28 13.61 6.44
C ARG A 113 16.83 14.90 5.84
N TRP A 114 16.72 15.07 4.50
CA TRP A 114 17.14 16.32 3.85
C TRP A 114 16.42 17.55 4.39
N VAL A 115 15.11 17.43 4.61
CA VAL A 115 14.26 18.51 5.12
C VAL A 115 14.51 18.76 6.62
N GLN A 116 14.89 17.75 7.40
CA GLN A 116 14.99 17.86 8.86
C GLN A 116 16.41 18.12 9.37
N ASP A 117 17.44 17.54 8.77
CA ASP A 117 18.81 17.59 9.26
C ASP A 117 19.46 18.96 8.97
N PRO A 118 19.95 19.67 9.99
CA PRO A 118 20.59 20.98 9.84
C PRO A 118 21.77 21.00 8.85
N LEU A 119 22.49 19.89 8.68
CA LEU A 119 23.62 19.77 7.76
C LEU A 119 23.21 20.07 6.31
N TYR A 120 21.98 19.69 5.94
CA TYR A 120 21.44 19.80 4.58
C TYR A 120 20.49 20.99 4.41
N ARG A 121 20.42 21.91 5.38
CA ARG A 121 19.55 23.10 5.38
C ARG A 121 20.33 24.38 5.18
N ASP A 122 19.66 25.39 4.66
CA ASP A 122 20.17 26.75 4.56
C ASP A 122 19.95 27.53 5.89
N ARG A 123 20.46 28.79 5.94
CA ARG A 123 20.28 29.68 7.10
C ARG A 123 18.81 30.00 7.41
N ARG A 124 17.91 29.82 6.45
CA ARG A 124 16.46 30.01 6.59
C ARG A 124 15.74 28.71 6.95
N LYS A 125 16.49 27.67 7.36
CA LYS A 125 15.98 26.34 7.70
C LYS A 125 15.29 25.61 6.56
N ARG A 126 15.53 25.96 5.29
CA ARG A 126 15.00 25.31 4.09
C ARG A 126 16.03 24.31 3.54
N PRO A 127 15.60 23.20 2.96
CA PRO A 127 16.53 22.25 2.36
C PRO A 127 17.28 22.94 1.21
N LYS A 128 18.59 22.87 1.26
CA LYS A 128 19.47 23.51 0.26
C LYS A 128 19.75 22.59 -0.92
N PRO A 129 19.98 23.12 -2.13
CA PRO A 129 20.51 22.33 -3.23
C PRO A 129 21.82 21.63 -2.83
N LEU A 130 21.97 20.36 -3.21
CA LEU A 130 23.16 19.56 -2.89
C LEU A 130 23.89 19.13 -4.16
N PRO A 131 25.23 19.16 -4.19
CA PRO A 131 26.00 18.48 -5.22
C PRO A 131 25.58 16.99 -5.27
N ARG A 132 25.49 16.42 -6.47
CA ARG A 132 25.15 15.01 -6.63
C ARG A 132 26.15 14.09 -5.94
N LEU A 133 27.43 14.35 -6.13
CA LEU A 133 28.56 13.59 -5.61
C LEU A 133 29.49 14.47 -4.78
N GLY A 134 30.34 13.84 -3.98
CA GLY A 134 31.41 14.49 -3.24
C GLY A 134 31.29 14.37 -1.73
N THR A 135 32.14 15.15 -1.03
CA THR A 135 32.13 15.20 0.44
C THR A 135 30.87 15.88 0.98
N ALA A 136 30.54 15.60 2.22
CA ALA A 136 29.36 16.21 2.88
C ALA A 136 29.46 17.75 2.92
N PRO A 137 28.41 18.48 2.64
CA PRO A 137 27.07 17.99 2.31
C PRO A 137 26.87 17.71 0.82
N SER A 138 26.59 16.46 0.45
CA SER A 138 26.23 16.07 -0.91
C SER A 138 25.01 15.14 -0.89
N PHE A 139 24.36 14.94 -2.04
CA PHE A 139 23.24 13.99 -2.12
C PHE A 139 23.71 12.55 -1.87
N GLU A 140 24.89 12.18 -2.34
CA GLU A 140 25.48 10.88 -2.07
C GLU A 140 25.65 10.62 -0.58
N THR A 141 26.21 11.57 0.17
CA THR A 141 26.40 11.43 1.61
C THR A 141 25.07 11.42 2.37
N LEU A 142 24.08 12.18 1.92
CA LEU A 142 22.73 12.15 2.45
C LEU A 142 22.09 10.78 2.29
N ALA A 143 22.09 10.21 1.06
CA ALA A 143 21.49 8.90 0.79
C ALA A 143 22.18 7.78 1.60
N ARG A 144 23.52 7.76 1.62
CA ARG A 144 24.30 6.79 2.39
C ARG A 144 24.10 6.89 3.90
N SER A 145 23.71 8.06 4.40
CA SER A 145 23.40 8.25 5.83
C SER A 145 22.07 7.61 6.25
N VAL A 146 21.21 7.27 5.29
CA VAL A 146 19.92 6.62 5.52
C VAL A 146 20.02 5.11 5.31
N THR A 147 20.70 4.69 4.24
CA THR A 147 20.88 3.26 3.93
C THR A 147 22.18 3.01 3.18
N GLN A 148 22.75 1.82 3.40
CA GLN A 148 23.88 1.30 2.65
C GLN A 148 23.46 0.25 1.61
N ASP A 149 22.23 -0.25 1.69
CA ASP A 149 21.72 -1.35 0.87
C ASP A 149 21.31 -0.90 -0.54
N ILE A 150 21.03 0.40 -0.72
CA ILE A 150 20.60 0.97 -2.00
C ILE A 150 21.63 1.99 -2.48
N HIS A 151 21.98 1.86 -3.76
CA HIS A 151 22.90 2.82 -4.38
C HIS A 151 22.27 4.23 -4.40
N PRO A 152 23.01 5.32 -4.06
CA PRO A 152 22.48 6.68 -4.03
C PRO A 152 21.79 7.13 -5.34
N PHE A 153 22.28 6.65 -6.48
CA PHE A 153 21.66 6.94 -7.78
C PHE A 153 20.26 6.36 -7.91
N THR A 154 19.99 5.20 -7.34
CA THR A 154 18.65 4.57 -7.34
C THR A 154 17.67 5.43 -6.52
N ALA A 155 18.08 5.88 -5.33
CA ALA A 155 17.28 6.78 -4.51
C ALA A 155 17.02 8.13 -5.23
N LEU A 156 18.03 8.67 -5.92
CA LEU A 156 17.88 9.90 -6.72
C LEU A 156 16.88 9.72 -7.87
N THR A 157 17.00 8.62 -8.61
CA THR A 157 16.09 8.32 -9.74
C THR A 157 14.65 8.22 -9.25
N ASP A 158 14.41 7.62 -8.09
CA ASP A 158 13.08 7.51 -7.49
C ASP A 158 12.56 8.87 -7.04
N LEU A 159 13.38 9.70 -6.38
CA LEU A 159 13.00 11.07 -6.01
C LEU A 159 12.68 11.96 -7.21
N LEU A 160 13.40 11.78 -8.35
CA LEU A 160 13.10 12.45 -9.61
C LEU A 160 11.75 11.97 -10.17
N ARG A 161 11.51 10.66 -10.16
CA ARG A 161 10.25 10.06 -10.60
C ARG A 161 9.06 10.56 -9.77
N LEU A 162 9.25 10.71 -8.46
CA LEU A 162 8.24 11.23 -7.53
C LEU A 162 8.06 12.76 -7.63
N GLY A 163 8.85 13.45 -8.44
CA GLY A 163 8.78 14.91 -8.56
C GLY A 163 9.19 15.67 -7.30
N LEU A 164 9.92 15.02 -6.38
CA LEU A 164 10.38 15.63 -5.13
C LEU A 164 11.65 16.46 -5.32
N VAL A 165 12.39 16.19 -6.37
CA VAL A 165 13.63 16.90 -6.70
C VAL A 165 13.76 17.15 -8.20
N THR A 166 14.60 18.13 -8.57
CA THR A 166 15.07 18.34 -9.95
C THR A 166 16.58 18.39 -9.99
N VAL A 167 17.16 18.10 -11.15
CA VAL A 167 18.61 18.27 -11.40
C VAL A 167 18.84 19.57 -12.14
N LYS A 168 19.73 20.43 -11.63
CA LYS A 168 20.19 21.64 -12.30
C LYS A 168 21.70 21.59 -12.47
N THR A 169 22.19 21.93 -13.67
CA THR A 169 23.63 22.04 -13.90
C THR A 169 24.04 23.50 -13.73
N VAL A 170 24.93 23.74 -12.76
CA VAL A 170 25.48 25.07 -12.48
C VAL A 170 27.00 24.98 -12.57
N LYS A 171 27.61 25.77 -13.46
CA LYS A 171 29.06 25.78 -13.68
C LYS A 171 29.68 24.37 -13.93
N GLY A 172 28.97 23.53 -14.67
CA GLY A 172 29.41 22.15 -14.96
C GLY A 172 29.19 21.14 -13.83
N GLN A 173 28.60 21.54 -12.70
CA GLN A 173 28.29 20.66 -11.57
C GLN A 173 26.79 20.38 -11.51
N GLU A 174 26.42 19.11 -11.36
CA GLU A 174 25.04 18.69 -11.12
C GLU A 174 24.65 18.98 -9.66
N LEU A 175 23.62 19.80 -9.51
CA LEU A 175 22.98 20.11 -8.25
C LEU A 175 21.60 19.46 -8.20
N ILE A 176 21.34 18.71 -7.15
CA ILE A 176 20.02 18.19 -6.85
C ILE A 176 19.27 19.24 -6.05
N VAL A 177 18.13 19.69 -6.57
CA VAL A 177 17.33 20.79 -6.00
C VAL A 177 16.02 20.20 -5.50
N PRO A 178 15.75 20.25 -4.16
CA PRO A 178 14.50 19.78 -3.61
C PRO A 178 13.36 20.76 -3.92
N HIS A 179 12.18 20.24 -4.20
CA HIS A 179 10.96 21.02 -4.27
C HIS A 179 10.55 21.42 -2.85
N GLN A 180 10.29 22.72 -2.64
CA GLN A 180 10.03 23.26 -1.31
C GLN A 180 8.61 22.98 -0.81
N ASP A 181 7.68 22.79 -1.73
CA ASP A 181 6.25 22.68 -1.41
C ASP A 181 5.81 21.24 -1.06
N GLY A 182 6.74 20.27 -1.02
CA GLY A 182 6.40 18.86 -0.85
C GLY A 182 5.53 18.35 -2.02
N PHE A 183 5.25 17.07 -2.04
CA PHE A 183 4.20 16.51 -2.89
C PHE A 183 2.84 16.92 -2.29
N VAL A 184 2.31 18.06 -2.70
CA VAL A 184 0.90 18.38 -2.51
C VAL A 184 0.17 17.86 -3.74
N PRO A 185 -0.64 16.81 -3.62
CA PRO A 185 -1.48 16.36 -4.73
C PRO A 185 -2.32 17.55 -5.23
N PRO A 186 -2.59 17.67 -6.54
CA PRO A 186 -3.43 18.74 -7.05
C PRO A 186 -4.76 18.79 -6.30
N PRO A 187 -5.34 19.97 -6.06
CA PRO A 187 -6.70 20.09 -5.53
C PRO A 187 -7.65 19.24 -6.37
N GLY A 188 -8.38 18.32 -5.76
CA GLY A 188 -9.25 17.37 -6.47
C GLY A 188 -8.70 15.94 -6.55
N SER A 189 -7.40 15.69 -6.42
CA SER A 189 -6.87 14.33 -6.43
C SER A 189 -7.25 13.54 -5.17
N ARG A 190 -7.46 14.21 -4.05
CA ARG A 190 -7.91 13.58 -2.81
C ARG A 190 -9.34 13.10 -2.93
N ASP A 191 -10.24 13.95 -3.40
CA ASP A 191 -11.64 13.61 -3.60
C ASP A 191 -11.82 12.48 -4.62
N LEU A 192 -11.04 12.54 -5.71
CA LEU A 192 -11.01 11.46 -6.71
C LEU A 192 -10.49 10.14 -6.13
N LEU A 193 -9.49 10.19 -5.25
CA LEU A 193 -8.96 9.00 -4.59
C LEU A 193 -9.95 8.44 -3.57
N GLU A 194 -10.66 9.29 -2.84
CA GLU A 194 -11.72 8.88 -1.92
C GLU A 194 -12.88 8.21 -2.68
N LEU A 195 -13.32 8.81 -3.79
CA LEU A 195 -14.35 8.23 -4.66
C LEU A 195 -13.89 6.91 -5.29
N PHE A 196 -12.67 6.85 -5.78
CA PHE A 196 -12.05 5.63 -6.29
C PHE A 196 -12.04 4.51 -5.24
N GLY A 197 -11.62 4.82 -4.00
CA GLY A 197 -11.60 3.86 -2.90
C GLY A 197 -13.01 3.36 -2.55
N ALA A 198 -13.97 4.26 -2.44
CA ALA A 198 -15.36 3.92 -2.14
C ALA A 198 -15.97 3.01 -3.23
N ASN A 199 -15.87 3.41 -4.50
CA ASN A 199 -16.44 2.65 -5.62
C ASN A 199 -15.82 1.25 -5.73
N LEU A 200 -14.50 1.13 -5.62
CA LEU A 200 -13.82 -0.17 -5.66
C LEU A 200 -14.17 -1.03 -4.45
N SER A 201 -14.29 -0.44 -3.27
CA SER A 201 -14.67 -1.16 -2.05
C SER A 201 -16.08 -1.74 -2.18
N ASP A 202 -17.04 -0.95 -2.65
CA ASP A 202 -18.43 -1.38 -2.80
C ASP A 202 -18.56 -2.47 -3.87
N HIS A 203 -17.89 -2.30 -5.01
CA HIS A 203 -17.87 -3.31 -6.07
C HIS A 203 -17.21 -4.61 -5.60
N ALA A 204 -16.04 -4.52 -4.96
CA ALA A 204 -15.37 -5.68 -4.41
C ALA A 204 -16.21 -6.39 -3.33
N ALA A 205 -16.89 -5.65 -2.47
CA ALA A 205 -17.77 -6.21 -1.45
C ALA A 205 -18.98 -6.95 -2.06
N ALA A 206 -19.55 -6.43 -3.15
CA ALA A 206 -20.63 -7.09 -3.88
C ALA A 206 -20.14 -8.38 -4.54
N ALA A 207 -19.03 -8.31 -5.29
CA ALA A 207 -18.44 -9.45 -5.98
C ALA A 207 -18.03 -10.57 -5.02
N VAL A 208 -17.32 -10.22 -3.92
CA VAL A 208 -16.93 -11.19 -2.88
C VAL A 208 -18.15 -11.80 -2.21
N GLY A 209 -19.20 -11.00 -1.90
CA GLY A 209 -20.44 -11.50 -1.34
C GLY A 209 -21.11 -12.53 -2.23
N ASN A 210 -21.16 -12.29 -3.55
CA ASN A 210 -21.69 -13.23 -4.53
C ASN A 210 -20.84 -14.52 -4.60
N LEU A 211 -19.51 -14.42 -4.61
CA LEU A 211 -18.60 -15.56 -4.62
C LEU A 211 -18.71 -16.44 -3.36
N LEU A 212 -18.99 -15.81 -2.22
CA LEU A 212 -19.14 -16.50 -0.93
C LEU A 212 -20.56 -17.05 -0.69
N GLY A 213 -21.47 -16.94 -1.68
CA GLY A 213 -22.85 -17.41 -1.56
C GLY A 213 -23.71 -16.64 -0.56
N GLN A 214 -23.34 -15.37 -0.28
CA GLN A 214 -24.17 -14.47 0.52
C GLN A 214 -25.39 -14.00 -0.29
N SER A 215 -26.26 -13.17 0.32
CA SER A 215 -27.40 -12.60 -0.40
C SER A 215 -26.95 -11.97 -1.72
N PRO A 216 -27.53 -12.38 -2.87
CA PRO A 216 -27.06 -11.94 -4.18
C PRO A 216 -27.18 -10.41 -4.29
N ARG A 217 -26.11 -9.79 -4.72
CA ARG A 217 -26.02 -8.36 -4.98
C ARG A 217 -25.91 -8.12 -6.48
N LEU A 218 -26.52 -7.02 -6.93
CA LEU A 218 -26.36 -6.62 -8.32
C LEU A 218 -24.91 -6.23 -8.56
N GLU A 219 -24.28 -6.94 -9.47
CA GLU A 219 -22.94 -6.65 -10.00
C GLU A 219 -23.09 -6.53 -11.51
N GLN A 220 -22.93 -5.33 -12.04
CA GLN A 220 -23.07 -5.07 -13.46
C GLN A 220 -21.83 -4.40 -13.99
N SER A 221 -21.19 -5.05 -14.97
CA SER A 221 -20.12 -4.45 -15.78
C SER A 221 -20.63 -4.33 -17.21
N VAL A 222 -20.44 -3.16 -17.81
CA VAL A 222 -20.76 -2.93 -19.22
C VAL A 222 -19.46 -3.07 -20.01
N PHE A 223 -19.41 -4.03 -20.92
CA PHE A 223 -18.30 -4.23 -21.82
C PHE A 223 -18.72 -3.83 -23.23
N ALA A 224 -17.93 -3.03 -23.89
CA ALA A 224 -18.08 -2.71 -25.29
C ALA A 224 -16.82 -3.17 -26.04
N GLU A 225 -16.96 -4.13 -26.94
CA GLU A 225 -15.89 -4.57 -27.82
C GLU A 225 -15.92 -3.76 -29.13
N GLY A 226 -14.75 -3.52 -29.72
CA GLY A 226 -14.63 -2.82 -30.99
C GLY A 226 -14.81 -1.29 -30.92
N VAL A 227 -14.79 -0.73 -29.71
CA VAL A 227 -14.85 0.73 -29.50
C VAL A 227 -13.50 1.34 -29.89
N THR A 228 -13.50 2.28 -30.85
CA THR A 228 -12.31 3.03 -31.19
C THR A 228 -11.97 4.07 -30.10
N PRO A 229 -10.71 4.55 -30.02
CA PRO A 229 -10.35 5.61 -29.06
C PRO A 229 -11.19 6.88 -29.22
N GLU A 230 -11.66 7.17 -30.45
CA GLU A 230 -12.55 8.31 -30.76
C GLU A 230 -13.94 8.09 -30.17
N SER A 231 -14.56 6.92 -30.41
CA SER A 231 -15.88 6.57 -29.85
C SER A 231 -15.86 6.50 -28.33
N SER A 232 -14.74 6.07 -27.74
CA SER A 232 -14.57 6.07 -26.26
C SER A 232 -14.57 7.47 -25.67
N ARG A 233 -14.04 8.47 -26.38
CA ARG A 233 -14.07 9.88 -25.94
C ARG A 233 -15.47 10.46 -26.04
N GLU A 234 -16.19 10.19 -27.12
CA GLU A 234 -17.58 10.64 -27.30
C GLU A 234 -18.51 10.08 -26.22
N LEU A 235 -18.31 8.81 -25.80
CA LEU A 235 -19.07 8.21 -24.70
C LEU A 235 -18.73 8.80 -23.33
N GLY A 236 -17.54 9.34 -23.16
CA GLY A 236 -17.11 10.01 -21.91
C GLY A 236 -17.61 11.46 -21.77
N GLU A 237 -18.14 12.05 -22.85
CA GLU A 237 -18.70 13.42 -22.88
C GLU A 237 -20.25 13.46 -22.76
N LEU A 238 -20.89 12.29 -22.68
CA LEU A 238 -22.33 12.11 -22.42
C LEU A 238 -22.60 11.93 -20.94
#